data_55ed96e7ddaf7b878fa20a2e11d68880
#
_entry.id   55ed96e7ddaf7b878fa20a2e11d68880
#
_cell.length_a   1.000
_cell.length_b   1.000
_cell.length_c   1.000
_cell.angle_alpha   90.00
_cell.angle_beta   90.00
_cell.angle_gamma   90.00
#
_symmetry.space_group_name_H-M   'P 1'
#
loop_
_entity.id
_entity.type
_entity.pdbx_description
1 polymer ?
#
loop_
_entity_poly.entity_id
_entity_poly.type
_entity_poly.pdbx_seq_one_letter_code
_entity_poly.pdbx_strand_id
1 'polypeptide(L)'
;MKYYLSVLEEKKAPPTRLRTYYKISLDEFEKKVKSFDKGLINKFYSGDAFIIKGVVDPVYLKEMKKDVIEWGRNNESEYQPMKEGARDFHQYIKDDGASLEYNINPVRHSYFFFRWNQDPVDAFKYGNHIWGLIKLLGGFKYDEFIFNTPKDGIVDRAQVAHYPPGAGRIPLHTDPYHNQKAILGIYLSKYGEDFEDGGIYFLDKKDKKVLLEPEIEIGDAVIAYPTVLHGVSTIDKHKKPNWLEDTNGRWFLGLYTNDSNEKKNRITSHKASV
;
A
#
# COMPACT_ATOMS: atom_id res chain seq x y z
N MET A 1 11.00 -8.99 20.59
CA MET A 1 10.07 -8.97 19.44
C MET A 1 10.49 -9.93 18.33
N LYS A 2 11.62 -9.75 17.67
CA LYS A 2 12.07 -10.55 16.52
C LYS A 2 11.98 -12.08 16.74
N TYR A 3 12.44 -12.57 17.90
CA TYR A 3 12.34 -13.99 18.26
C TYR A 3 10.89 -14.49 18.37
N TYR A 4 10.00 -13.70 18.99
CA TYR A 4 8.58 -14.09 19.13
C TYR A 4 7.89 -14.15 17.76
N LEU A 5 8.20 -13.22 16.85
CA LEU A 5 7.64 -13.20 15.51
C LEU A 5 8.14 -14.37 14.66
N SER A 6 9.44 -14.72 14.75
CA SER A 6 9.96 -15.91 14.06
C SER A 6 9.26 -17.19 14.54
N VAL A 7 9.04 -17.34 15.84
CA VAL A 7 8.30 -18.47 16.39
C VAL A 7 6.84 -18.52 15.91
N LEU A 8 6.19 -17.35 15.74
CA LEU A 8 4.84 -17.30 15.18
C LEU A 8 4.82 -17.71 13.71
N GLU A 9 5.78 -17.24 12.92
CA GLU A 9 5.91 -17.60 11.50
C GLU A 9 6.27 -19.07 11.29
N GLU A 10 7.12 -19.64 12.14
CA GLU A 10 7.46 -21.07 12.11
C GLU A 10 6.25 -21.97 12.48
N LYS A 11 5.43 -21.53 13.43
CA LYS A 11 4.28 -22.32 13.93
C LYS A 11 3.01 -22.17 13.11
N LYS A 12 2.91 -21.10 12.32
CA LYS A 12 1.71 -20.78 11.54
C LYS A 12 2.10 -20.50 10.09
N ALA A 13 1.48 -21.21 9.17
CA ALA A 13 1.53 -20.80 7.77
C ALA A 13 1.04 -19.35 7.64
N PRO A 14 1.62 -18.53 6.74
CA PRO A 14 1.14 -17.18 6.49
C PRO A 14 -0.36 -17.16 6.18
N PRO A 15 -1.14 -16.23 6.76
CA PRO A 15 -2.58 -16.17 6.52
C PRO A 15 -2.87 -15.77 5.07
N THR A 16 -3.75 -16.49 4.39
CA THR A 16 -4.15 -16.18 2.99
C THR A 16 -5.55 -15.60 2.88
N ARG A 17 -6.30 -15.53 3.98
CA ARG A 17 -7.68 -15.04 4.03
C ARG A 17 -7.87 -14.10 5.20
N LEU A 18 -8.68 -13.06 4.97
CA LEU A 18 -9.11 -12.15 6.03
C LEU A 18 -9.95 -12.92 7.05
N ARG A 19 -9.63 -12.77 8.33
CA ARG A 19 -10.48 -13.29 9.41
C ARG A 19 -11.56 -12.30 9.80
N THR A 20 -11.13 -11.07 10.07
CA THR A 20 -11.96 -9.92 10.41
C THR A 20 -11.14 -8.64 10.31
N TYR A 21 -11.75 -7.49 10.56
CA TYR A 21 -11.04 -6.24 10.69
C TYR A 21 -11.44 -5.49 11.96
N TYR A 22 -10.56 -4.62 12.42
CA TYR A 22 -10.76 -3.78 13.60
C TYR A 22 -10.48 -2.32 13.25
N LYS A 23 -11.18 -1.41 13.91
CA LYS A 23 -10.85 0.01 13.93
C LYS A 23 -10.08 0.31 15.21
N ILE A 24 -9.01 1.07 15.11
CA ILE A 24 -8.14 1.44 16.22
C ILE A 24 -7.63 2.87 15.99
N SER A 25 -7.53 3.69 17.03
CA SER A 25 -6.87 5.00 16.89
C SER A 25 -5.36 4.87 16.69
N LEU A 26 -4.72 5.87 16.09
CA LEU A 26 -3.26 5.88 15.95
C LEU A 26 -2.57 5.76 17.32
N ASP A 27 -3.02 6.49 18.33
CA ASP A 27 -2.43 6.47 19.68
C ASP A 27 -2.51 5.09 20.34
N GLU A 28 -3.67 4.42 20.22
CA GLU A 28 -3.83 3.07 20.76
C GLU A 28 -2.97 2.07 19.99
N PHE A 29 -2.92 2.18 18.68
CA PHE A 29 -2.08 1.32 17.84
C PHE A 29 -0.59 1.49 18.19
N GLU A 30 -0.11 2.73 18.26
CA GLU A 30 1.25 3.05 18.65
C GLU A 30 1.62 2.49 20.03
N LYS A 31 0.76 2.73 21.03
CA LYS A 31 0.93 2.20 22.39
C LYS A 31 1.07 0.67 22.36
N LYS A 32 0.18 -0.03 21.64
CA LYS A 32 0.21 -1.50 21.55
C LYS A 32 1.46 -2.02 20.83
N VAL A 33 1.87 -1.38 19.73
CA VAL A 33 3.09 -1.76 19.00
C VAL A 33 4.32 -1.53 19.86
N LYS A 34 4.47 -0.37 20.49
CA LYS A 34 5.63 -0.03 21.35
C LYS A 34 5.70 -0.88 22.61
N SER A 35 4.56 -1.26 23.18
CA SER A 35 4.50 -2.16 24.35
C SER A 35 4.58 -3.64 24.01
N PHE A 36 4.71 -3.99 22.75
CA PHE A 36 4.74 -5.37 22.31
C PHE A 36 3.47 -6.16 22.72
N ASP A 37 2.28 -5.59 22.44
CA ASP A 37 1.00 -6.22 22.75
C ASP A 37 0.81 -7.51 21.95
N LYS A 38 0.88 -8.65 22.65
CA LYS A 38 0.74 -9.97 22.03
C LYS A 38 -0.63 -10.19 21.42
N GLY A 39 -1.67 -9.52 21.93
CA GLY A 39 -3.04 -9.59 21.41
C GLY A 39 -3.13 -8.98 20.02
N LEU A 40 -2.60 -7.76 19.84
CA LEU A 40 -2.52 -7.10 18.52
C LEU A 40 -1.70 -7.96 17.54
N ILE A 41 -0.50 -8.38 17.95
CA ILE A 41 0.42 -9.17 17.11
C ILE A 41 -0.24 -10.47 16.66
N ASN A 42 -0.81 -11.25 17.60
CA ASN A 42 -1.47 -12.52 17.25
C ASN A 42 -2.66 -12.33 16.30
N LYS A 43 -3.45 -11.26 16.47
CA LYS A 43 -4.55 -10.93 15.57
C LYS A 43 -4.01 -10.67 14.16
N PHE A 44 -3.03 -9.76 14.04
CA PHE A 44 -2.43 -9.38 12.78
C PHE A 44 -1.81 -10.57 12.02
N TYR A 45 -0.97 -11.37 12.69
CA TYR A 45 -0.33 -12.56 12.11
C TYR A 45 -1.28 -13.73 11.89
N SER A 46 -2.52 -13.62 12.34
CA SER A 46 -3.58 -14.61 12.05
C SER A 46 -4.51 -14.18 10.91
N GLY A 47 -4.23 -13.03 10.25
CA GLY A 47 -4.97 -12.55 9.10
C GLY A 47 -6.09 -11.55 9.44
N ASP A 48 -6.04 -10.89 10.59
CA ASP A 48 -6.91 -9.75 10.85
C ASP A 48 -6.32 -8.49 10.22
N ALA A 49 -7.18 -7.63 9.66
CA ALA A 49 -6.81 -6.30 9.18
C ALA A 49 -7.12 -5.23 10.22
N PHE A 50 -6.45 -4.08 10.12
CA PHE A 50 -6.73 -2.94 10.99
C PHE A 50 -6.91 -1.67 10.14
N ILE A 51 -7.97 -0.92 10.45
CA ILE A 51 -8.19 0.45 10.01
C ILE A 51 -7.68 1.34 11.14
N ILE A 52 -6.54 1.98 10.93
CA ILE A 52 -5.90 2.88 11.89
C ILE A 52 -6.42 4.27 11.61
N LYS A 53 -7.16 4.83 12.55
CA LYS A 53 -7.85 6.11 12.42
C LYS A 53 -6.92 7.28 12.70
N GLY A 54 -7.00 8.33 11.82
CA GLY A 54 -6.35 9.61 12.07
C GLY A 54 -4.82 9.57 11.97
N VAL A 55 -4.27 8.82 11.01
CA VAL A 55 -2.82 8.67 10.83
C VAL A 55 -2.18 9.95 10.32
N VAL A 56 -2.86 10.66 9.41
CA VAL A 56 -2.43 11.94 8.85
C VAL A 56 -3.62 12.89 8.82
N ASP A 57 -3.39 14.17 9.13
CA ASP A 57 -4.42 15.19 9.00
C ASP A 57 -4.88 15.30 7.53
N PRO A 58 -6.19 15.23 7.24
CA PRO A 58 -6.74 15.33 5.90
C PRO A 58 -6.32 16.59 5.12
N VAL A 59 -6.02 17.70 5.80
CA VAL A 59 -5.54 18.93 5.17
C VAL A 59 -4.25 18.68 4.40
N TYR A 60 -3.27 18.03 5.03
CA TYR A 60 -1.99 17.71 4.38
C TYR A 60 -2.14 16.74 3.21
N LEU A 61 -3.07 15.79 3.31
CA LEU A 61 -3.30 14.81 2.23
C LEU A 61 -4.00 15.44 1.02
N LYS A 62 -4.84 16.45 1.23
CA LYS A 62 -5.43 17.23 0.13
C LYS A 62 -4.36 18.04 -0.61
N GLU A 63 -3.41 18.64 0.12
CA GLU A 63 -2.25 19.31 -0.48
C GLU A 63 -1.38 18.32 -1.25
N MET A 64 -1.00 17.20 -0.62
CA MET A 64 -0.23 16.14 -1.28
C MET A 64 -0.90 15.67 -2.58
N LYS A 65 -2.22 15.43 -2.57
CA LYS A 65 -2.97 15.03 -3.77
C LYS A 65 -2.82 16.06 -4.89
N LYS A 66 -2.94 17.36 -4.58
CA LYS A 66 -2.76 18.46 -5.53
C LYS A 66 -1.32 18.47 -6.10
N ASP A 67 -0.32 18.36 -5.22
CA ASP A 67 1.08 18.41 -5.62
C ASP A 67 1.47 17.21 -6.50
N VAL A 68 0.96 16.02 -6.18
CA VAL A 68 1.15 14.80 -7.01
C VAL A 68 0.51 14.95 -8.39
N ILE A 69 -0.69 15.53 -8.48
CA ILE A 69 -1.36 15.79 -9.76
C ILE A 69 -0.54 16.75 -10.61
N GLU A 70 -0.09 17.87 -10.00
CA GLU A 70 0.74 18.86 -10.69
C GLU A 70 2.09 18.25 -11.13
N TRP A 71 2.75 17.50 -10.24
CA TRP A 71 3.99 16.80 -10.55
C TRP A 71 3.79 15.81 -11.73
N GLY A 72 2.71 15.04 -11.73
CA GLY A 72 2.40 14.09 -12.81
C GLY A 72 2.10 14.75 -14.16
N ARG A 73 1.49 15.94 -14.16
CA ARG A 73 1.27 16.73 -15.40
C ARG A 73 2.56 17.24 -16.00
N ASN A 74 3.59 17.49 -15.17
CA ASN A 74 4.89 17.99 -15.59
C ASN A 74 5.90 16.85 -15.86
N ASN A 75 5.56 15.59 -15.59
CA ASN A 75 6.42 14.42 -15.80
C ASN A 75 5.66 13.37 -16.61
N GLU A 76 6.10 13.13 -17.84
CA GLU A 76 5.51 12.10 -18.69
C GLU A 76 5.55 10.71 -18.04
N SER A 77 4.55 9.88 -18.38
CA SER A 77 4.51 8.50 -17.92
C SER A 77 5.65 7.69 -18.52
N GLU A 78 6.46 7.11 -17.67
CA GLU A 78 7.57 6.24 -18.04
C GLU A 78 7.69 5.06 -17.07
N TYR A 79 8.49 4.07 -17.44
CA TYR A 79 8.87 2.99 -16.54
C TYR A 79 10.33 3.12 -16.15
N GLN A 80 10.59 3.16 -14.85
CA GLN A 80 11.93 3.21 -14.29
C GLN A 80 12.14 2.03 -13.34
N PRO A 81 13.10 1.14 -13.59
CA PRO A 81 13.46 0.12 -12.62
C PRO A 81 14.15 0.75 -11.41
N MET A 82 13.99 0.11 -10.25
CA MET A 82 14.65 0.52 -8.98
C MET A 82 16.13 0.10 -9.00
N LYS A 83 16.96 0.83 -9.75
CA LYS A 83 18.42 0.65 -9.89
C LYS A 83 19.16 1.85 -9.36
N GLU A 84 20.47 1.75 -9.25
CA GLU A 84 21.33 2.89 -8.92
C GLU A 84 21.06 4.06 -9.88
N GLY A 85 20.91 5.25 -9.32
CA GLY A 85 20.57 6.45 -10.08
C GLY A 85 19.12 6.55 -10.58
N ALA A 86 18.24 5.59 -10.25
CA ALA A 86 16.83 5.69 -10.60
C ALA A 86 16.21 6.95 -9.95
N ARG A 87 15.50 7.73 -10.76
CA ARG A 87 14.78 8.93 -10.32
C ARG A 87 13.33 8.59 -9.98
N ASP A 88 12.63 9.52 -9.34
CA ASP A 88 11.18 9.45 -9.16
C ASP A 88 10.48 9.42 -10.51
N PHE A 89 9.37 8.70 -10.63
CA PHE A 89 8.68 8.56 -11.91
C PHE A 89 7.17 8.37 -11.76
N HIS A 90 6.47 8.71 -12.84
CA HIS A 90 5.04 8.45 -13.03
C HIS A 90 4.87 7.29 -13.99
N GLN A 91 4.05 6.32 -13.63
CA GLN A 91 3.65 5.21 -14.49
C GLN A 91 2.12 5.20 -14.63
N TYR A 92 1.66 5.21 -15.88
CA TYR A 92 0.24 5.12 -16.19
C TYR A 92 -0.05 3.87 -17.03
N ILE A 93 -0.82 2.96 -16.46
CA ILE A 93 -1.21 1.71 -17.11
C ILE A 93 -2.71 1.78 -17.38
N LYS A 94 -3.09 1.78 -18.68
CA LYS A 94 -4.49 1.88 -19.15
C LYS A 94 -5.17 0.54 -19.34
N ASP A 95 -4.41 -0.51 -19.60
CA ASP A 95 -4.92 -1.83 -19.95
C ASP A 95 -4.09 -2.95 -19.33
N ASP A 96 -4.60 -4.18 -19.43
CA ASP A 96 -3.99 -5.36 -18.85
C ASP A 96 -2.71 -5.83 -19.57
N GLY A 97 -2.39 -5.30 -20.75
CA GLY A 97 -1.23 -5.71 -21.56
C GLY A 97 0.05 -4.94 -21.27
N ALA A 98 -0.02 -3.82 -20.56
CA ALA A 98 1.07 -2.87 -20.47
C ALA A 98 2.19 -3.24 -19.48
N SER A 99 2.04 -4.28 -18.65
CA SER A 99 3.02 -4.61 -17.61
C SER A 99 3.59 -6.01 -17.79
N LEU A 100 4.66 -6.12 -18.58
CA LEU A 100 5.40 -7.37 -18.77
C LEU A 100 6.25 -7.77 -17.55
N GLU A 101 6.55 -6.82 -16.64
CA GLU A 101 7.43 -7.07 -15.50
C GLU A 101 6.67 -7.40 -14.18
N TYR A 102 5.38 -7.10 -14.11
CA TYR A 102 4.57 -7.41 -12.93
C TYR A 102 3.65 -8.58 -13.23
N ASN A 103 3.63 -9.55 -12.33
CA ASN A 103 2.71 -10.68 -12.39
C ASN A 103 1.24 -10.28 -12.12
N ILE A 104 0.97 -8.98 -11.95
CA ILE A 104 -0.36 -8.39 -11.80
C ILE A 104 -0.52 -7.22 -12.77
N ASN A 105 -1.72 -7.06 -13.31
CA ASN A 105 -2.04 -6.02 -14.29
C ASN A 105 -2.95 -4.95 -13.65
N PRO A 106 -2.39 -3.98 -12.90
CA PRO A 106 -3.17 -2.88 -12.38
C PRO A 106 -3.56 -1.92 -13.50
N VAL A 107 -4.74 -1.32 -13.38
CA VAL A 107 -5.17 -0.18 -14.22
C VAL A 107 -5.23 1.03 -13.33
N ARG A 108 -4.25 1.92 -13.42
CA ARG A 108 -4.10 3.08 -12.54
C ARG A 108 -2.97 4.00 -12.99
N HIS A 109 -2.97 5.21 -12.44
CA HIS A 109 -1.75 6.03 -12.33
C HIS A 109 -0.99 5.63 -11.06
N SER A 110 0.32 5.59 -11.14
CA SER A 110 1.21 5.37 -9.99
C SER A 110 2.34 6.38 -10.03
N TYR A 111 2.57 7.06 -8.92
CA TYR A 111 3.63 8.03 -8.75
C TYR A 111 4.60 7.44 -7.72
N PHE A 112 5.85 7.22 -8.13
CA PHE A 112 6.85 6.52 -7.33
C PHE A 112 7.90 7.49 -6.84
N PHE A 113 8.07 7.55 -5.52
CA PHE A 113 9.04 8.41 -4.85
C PHE A 113 10.01 7.55 -4.05
N PHE A 114 11.29 7.89 -4.11
CA PHE A 114 12.36 7.14 -3.47
C PHE A 114 13.13 7.97 -2.47
N ARG A 115 13.59 7.35 -1.38
CA ARG A 115 14.27 8.05 -0.28
C ARG A 115 15.61 8.67 -0.65
N TRP A 116 16.28 8.18 -1.67
CA TRP A 116 17.54 8.74 -2.14
C TRP A 116 17.36 9.95 -3.08
N ASN A 117 16.14 10.29 -3.42
CA ASN A 117 15.79 11.47 -4.18
C ASN A 117 15.16 12.54 -3.28
N GLN A 118 14.73 13.64 -3.88
CA GLN A 118 13.89 14.62 -3.19
C GLN A 118 12.49 14.02 -2.93
N ASP A 119 11.84 14.53 -1.89
CA ASP A 119 10.43 14.18 -1.58
C ASP A 119 9.52 15.35 -1.99
N PRO A 120 9.18 15.50 -3.28
CA PRO A 120 8.50 16.69 -3.80
C PRO A 120 7.06 16.84 -3.32
N VAL A 121 6.51 15.80 -2.67
CA VAL A 121 5.12 15.76 -2.20
C VAL A 121 5.02 15.44 -0.71
N ASP A 122 6.12 15.54 0.03
CA ASP A 122 6.20 15.25 1.47
C ASP A 122 5.68 13.83 1.87
N ALA A 123 5.73 12.85 0.94
CA ALA A 123 5.22 11.50 1.18
C ALA A 123 5.91 10.80 2.36
N PHE A 124 7.23 10.96 2.47
CA PHE A 124 8.00 10.39 3.59
C PHE A 124 7.78 11.17 4.88
N LYS A 125 7.65 12.47 4.81
CA LYS A 125 7.38 13.33 5.97
C LYS A 125 6.10 12.89 6.69
N TYR A 126 5.01 12.68 5.96
CA TYR A 126 3.74 12.27 6.54
C TYR A 126 3.64 10.75 6.77
N GLY A 127 4.33 9.94 5.97
CA GLY A 127 4.27 8.49 6.06
C GLY A 127 5.20 7.84 7.07
N ASN A 128 6.34 8.49 7.42
CA ASN A 128 7.40 7.86 8.21
C ASN A 128 6.95 7.35 9.57
N HIS A 129 6.07 8.08 10.27
CA HIS A 129 5.66 7.68 11.61
C HIS A 129 4.92 6.34 11.60
N ILE A 130 3.86 6.24 10.83
CA ILE A 130 3.10 4.98 10.74
C ILE A 130 3.95 3.86 10.13
N TRP A 131 4.81 4.17 9.14
CA TRP A 131 5.68 3.17 8.54
C TRP A 131 6.68 2.59 9.55
N GLY A 132 7.28 3.43 10.41
CA GLY A 132 8.13 2.98 11.49
C GLY A 132 7.40 2.05 12.48
N LEU A 133 6.16 2.36 12.84
CA LEU A 133 5.34 1.48 13.67
C LEU A 133 5.07 0.13 12.99
N ILE A 134 4.81 0.14 11.69
CA ILE A 134 4.62 -1.09 10.91
C ILE A 134 5.91 -1.91 10.84
N LYS A 135 7.06 -1.27 10.68
CA LYS A 135 8.36 -1.95 10.75
C LYS A 135 8.58 -2.62 12.11
N LEU A 136 8.28 -1.92 13.21
CA LEU A 136 8.29 -2.53 14.55
C LEU A 136 7.35 -3.73 14.65
N LEU A 137 6.11 -3.60 14.16
CA LEU A 137 5.15 -4.72 14.12
C LEU A 137 5.70 -5.92 13.33
N GLY A 138 6.47 -5.66 12.27
CA GLY A 138 7.18 -6.65 11.45
C GLY A 138 8.48 -7.20 12.06
N GLY A 139 8.88 -6.73 13.25
CA GLY A 139 10.12 -7.15 13.91
C GLY A 139 11.39 -6.50 13.38
N PHE A 140 11.27 -5.46 12.57
CA PHE A 140 12.36 -4.60 12.12
C PHE A 140 12.63 -3.47 13.12
N LYS A 141 13.70 -2.70 12.91
CA LYS A 141 13.88 -1.42 13.60
C LYS A 141 12.90 -0.40 13.05
N TYR A 142 12.57 0.60 13.85
CA TYR A 142 11.66 1.68 13.46
C TYR A 142 12.12 2.41 12.18
N ASP A 143 13.40 2.60 12.05
CA ASP A 143 14.10 3.30 10.96
C ASP A 143 14.82 2.34 9.99
N GLU A 144 14.52 1.05 10.01
CA GLU A 144 15.14 0.06 9.09
C GLU A 144 14.91 0.49 7.65
N PHE A 145 15.94 0.35 6.81
CA PHE A 145 15.94 0.64 5.36
C PHE A 145 15.79 2.11 4.93
N ILE A 146 15.65 3.07 5.84
CA ILE A 146 15.42 4.48 5.46
C ILE A 146 16.60 5.12 4.71
N PHE A 147 17.81 4.61 4.90
CA PHE A 147 19.04 5.09 4.22
C PHE A 147 19.46 4.18 3.07
N ASN A 148 18.70 3.13 2.79
CA ASN A 148 19.06 2.20 1.73
C ASN A 148 18.86 2.82 0.34
N THR A 149 19.75 2.44 -0.56
CA THR A 149 19.73 2.72 -1.99
C THR A 149 19.56 1.41 -2.77
N PRO A 150 19.32 1.42 -4.08
CA PRO A 150 19.13 0.19 -4.86
C PRO A 150 20.23 -0.86 -4.70
N LYS A 151 21.49 -0.45 -4.56
CA LYS A 151 22.63 -1.37 -4.37
C LYS A 151 22.59 -2.16 -3.06
N ASP A 152 21.85 -1.70 -2.07
CA ASP A 152 21.65 -2.41 -0.81
C ASP A 152 20.64 -3.58 -0.96
N GLY A 153 20.01 -3.72 -2.13
CA GLY A 153 19.12 -4.80 -2.48
C GLY A 153 17.70 -4.67 -1.93
N ILE A 154 17.45 -3.84 -0.93
CA ILE A 154 16.15 -3.58 -0.31
C ILE A 154 15.97 -2.08 -0.17
N VAL A 155 14.84 -1.55 -0.62
CA VAL A 155 14.55 -0.11 -0.62
C VAL A 155 13.16 0.19 -0.09
N ASP A 156 13.03 1.33 0.59
CA ASP A 156 11.77 1.96 0.90
C ASP A 156 11.28 2.80 -0.29
N ARG A 157 10.03 2.60 -0.68
CA ARG A 157 9.40 3.30 -1.79
C ARG A 157 8.01 3.79 -1.39
N ALA A 158 7.77 5.09 -1.52
CA ALA A 158 6.43 5.65 -1.46
C ALA A 158 5.78 5.57 -2.85
N GLN A 159 4.48 5.27 -2.87
CA GLN A 159 3.71 5.21 -4.10
C GLN A 159 2.34 5.86 -3.87
N VAL A 160 2.13 7.02 -4.47
CA VAL A 160 0.77 7.55 -4.57
C VAL A 160 0.10 6.90 -5.77
N ALA A 161 -1.08 6.33 -5.57
CA ALA A 161 -1.82 5.66 -6.63
C ALA A 161 -3.21 6.25 -6.79
N HIS A 162 -3.56 6.51 -8.05
CA HIS A 162 -4.88 6.97 -8.47
C HIS A 162 -5.56 5.92 -9.33
N TYR A 163 -6.75 5.53 -8.94
CA TYR A 163 -7.64 4.66 -9.69
C TYR A 163 -8.77 5.49 -10.28
N PRO A 164 -8.72 5.80 -11.60
CA PRO A 164 -9.71 6.65 -12.23
C PRO A 164 -11.09 5.97 -12.29
N PRO A 165 -12.19 6.77 -12.24
CA PRO A 165 -13.55 6.25 -12.39
C PRO A 165 -13.75 5.49 -13.71
N GLY A 166 -14.55 4.45 -13.68
CA GLY A 166 -14.90 3.62 -14.83
C GLY A 166 -13.84 2.59 -15.24
N ALA A 167 -12.60 2.67 -14.69
CA ALA A 167 -11.51 1.82 -15.15
C ALA A 167 -10.55 1.35 -14.06
N GLY A 168 -10.26 2.21 -13.09
CA GLY A 168 -9.22 1.96 -12.11
C GLY A 168 -9.45 0.70 -11.28
N ARG A 169 -8.49 -0.24 -11.29
CA ARG A 169 -8.57 -1.51 -10.57
C ARG A 169 -7.19 -2.12 -10.35
N ILE A 170 -7.12 -3.10 -9.46
CA ILE A 170 -6.02 -4.04 -9.38
C ILE A 170 -6.57 -5.44 -9.13
N PRO A 171 -6.19 -6.46 -9.94
CA PRO A 171 -6.65 -7.83 -9.78
C PRO A 171 -6.32 -8.42 -8.41
N LEU A 172 -6.99 -9.51 -8.08
CA LEU A 172 -6.71 -10.29 -6.88
C LEU A 172 -5.25 -10.76 -6.86
N HIS A 173 -4.55 -10.49 -5.77
CA HIS A 173 -3.13 -10.81 -5.62
C HIS A 173 -2.71 -10.95 -4.16
N THR A 174 -1.46 -11.32 -3.97
CA THR A 174 -0.72 -11.25 -2.71
C THR A 174 0.53 -10.43 -2.92
N ASP A 175 1.00 -9.78 -1.85
CA ASP A 175 2.26 -9.04 -1.84
C ASP A 175 3.38 -9.84 -1.18
N PRO A 176 4.66 -9.56 -1.52
CA PRO A 176 5.80 -10.15 -0.83
C PRO A 176 5.83 -9.73 0.64
N TYR A 177 6.20 -10.66 1.52
CA TYR A 177 6.19 -10.44 2.97
C TYR A 177 7.58 -10.54 3.63
N HIS A 178 8.63 -10.72 2.85
CA HIS A 178 9.98 -10.92 3.40
C HIS A 178 10.57 -9.65 4.02
N ASN A 179 10.44 -8.54 3.30
CA ASN A 179 10.98 -7.24 3.71
C ASN A 179 9.94 -6.32 4.32
N GLN A 180 8.66 -6.62 4.10
CA GLN A 180 7.54 -5.95 4.75
C GLN A 180 6.56 -6.98 5.28
N LYS A 181 6.14 -6.82 6.53
CA LYS A 181 5.20 -7.75 7.17
C LYS A 181 3.76 -7.25 7.11
N ALA A 182 3.54 -6.05 6.60
CA ALA A 182 2.21 -5.50 6.37
C ALA A 182 2.16 -4.74 5.05
N ILE A 183 1.09 -4.90 4.31
CA ILE A 183 0.68 -3.88 3.35
C ILE A 183 0.24 -2.66 4.16
N LEU A 184 0.55 -1.48 3.67
CA LEU A 184 0.20 -0.22 4.31
C LEU A 184 -0.26 0.78 3.25
N GLY A 185 -1.48 1.27 3.40
CA GLY A 185 -2.02 2.35 2.56
C GLY A 185 -2.69 3.41 3.42
N ILE A 186 -2.30 4.68 3.23
CA ILE A 186 -2.96 5.87 3.80
C ILE A 186 -3.91 6.41 2.73
N TYR A 187 -5.15 6.72 3.09
CA TYR A 187 -6.20 7.05 2.14
C TYR A 187 -6.33 8.56 1.92
N LEU A 188 -6.32 8.98 0.65
CA LEU A 188 -6.41 10.36 0.20
C LEU A 188 -7.76 10.68 -0.46
N SER A 189 -8.67 9.73 -0.49
CA SER A 189 -10.02 9.86 -1.03
C SER A 189 -11.02 9.13 -0.15
N LYS A 190 -12.28 9.53 -0.24
CA LYS A 190 -13.37 8.98 0.58
C LYS A 190 -14.44 8.35 -0.29
N TYR A 191 -14.86 7.14 0.08
CA TYR A 191 -16.01 6.45 -0.48
C TYR A 191 -17.30 7.25 -0.22
N GLY A 192 -18.13 7.38 -1.25
CA GLY A 192 -19.35 8.17 -1.20
C GLY A 192 -19.15 9.67 -1.47
N GLU A 193 -17.90 10.15 -1.58
CA GLU A 193 -17.57 11.55 -1.92
C GLU A 193 -16.72 11.63 -3.19
N ASP A 194 -15.55 10.99 -3.24
CA ASP A 194 -14.65 10.99 -4.40
C ASP A 194 -15.00 9.88 -5.40
N PHE A 195 -15.67 8.82 -4.98
CA PHE A 195 -16.17 7.70 -5.79
C PHE A 195 -17.28 6.95 -5.04
N GLU A 196 -18.15 6.23 -5.77
CA GLU A 196 -19.36 5.62 -5.24
C GLU A 196 -19.34 4.09 -5.21
N ASP A 197 -18.50 3.44 -6.03
CA ASP A 197 -18.45 1.98 -6.17
C ASP A 197 -17.00 1.49 -6.32
N GLY A 198 -16.73 0.28 -5.87
CA GLY A 198 -15.41 -0.32 -5.94
C GLY A 198 -14.56 -0.09 -4.69
N GLY A 199 -13.24 -0.20 -4.83
CA GLY A 199 -12.29 -0.01 -3.74
C GLY A 199 -11.62 -1.28 -3.25
N ILE A 200 -10.82 -1.16 -2.18
CA ILE A 200 -10.06 -2.27 -1.62
C ILE A 200 -10.99 -3.33 -1.01
N TYR A 201 -10.74 -4.56 -1.40
CA TYR A 201 -11.38 -5.72 -0.82
C TYR A 201 -10.36 -6.78 -0.44
N PHE A 202 -10.73 -7.58 0.55
CA PHE A 202 -10.04 -8.79 0.95
C PHE A 202 -10.96 -9.99 0.75
N LEU A 203 -10.40 -11.18 0.55
CA LEU A 203 -11.19 -12.41 0.58
C LEU A 203 -11.24 -12.97 2.01
N ASP A 204 -12.45 -13.27 2.48
CA ASP A 204 -12.67 -13.98 3.74
C ASP A 204 -12.44 -15.49 3.58
N LYS A 205 -12.61 -16.25 4.66
CA LYS A 205 -12.44 -17.70 4.68
C LYS A 205 -13.43 -18.48 3.78
N LYS A 206 -14.47 -17.80 3.27
CA LYS A 206 -15.46 -18.36 2.35
C LYS A 206 -15.30 -17.82 0.93
N ASP A 207 -14.14 -17.19 0.65
CA ASP A 207 -13.83 -16.53 -0.62
C ASP A 207 -14.80 -15.38 -1.00
N LYS A 208 -15.51 -14.84 -0.01
CA LYS A 208 -16.35 -13.66 -0.21
C LYS A 208 -15.51 -12.37 -0.09
N LYS A 209 -15.80 -11.43 -0.96
CA LYS A 209 -15.19 -10.09 -0.89
C LYS A 209 -15.71 -9.33 0.31
N VAL A 210 -14.79 -8.86 1.14
CA VAL A 210 -15.04 -7.93 2.23
C VAL A 210 -14.48 -6.57 1.81
N LEU A 211 -15.36 -5.64 1.47
CA LEU A 211 -15.01 -4.28 1.06
C LEU A 211 -14.78 -3.43 2.32
N LEU A 212 -13.62 -2.77 2.42
CA LEU A 212 -13.30 -1.91 3.56
C LEU A 212 -13.51 -0.41 3.32
N GLU A 213 -13.57 0.02 2.04
CA GLU A 213 -13.66 1.45 1.69
C GLU A 213 -14.74 2.24 2.44
N PRO A 214 -15.99 1.72 2.63
CA PRO A 214 -17.03 2.47 3.36
C PRO A 214 -16.70 2.79 4.82
N GLU A 215 -15.69 2.13 5.39
CA GLU A 215 -15.28 2.28 6.79
C GLU A 215 -14.09 3.23 6.97
N ILE A 216 -13.54 3.73 5.86
CA ILE A 216 -12.28 4.47 5.80
C ILE A 216 -12.56 5.94 5.55
N GLU A 217 -11.92 6.81 6.32
CA GLU A 217 -11.91 8.26 6.13
C GLU A 217 -10.58 8.71 5.53
N ILE A 218 -10.53 9.91 4.95
CA ILE A 218 -9.27 10.54 4.53
C ILE A 218 -8.37 10.68 5.76
N GLY A 219 -7.11 10.24 5.63
CA GLY A 219 -6.15 10.26 6.73
C GLY A 219 -6.07 8.97 7.53
N ASP A 220 -6.98 8.03 7.31
CA ASP A 220 -6.87 6.70 7.90
C ASP A 220 -5.85 5.85 7.14
N ALA A 221 -5.31 4.83 7.80
CA ALA A 221 -4.51 3.81 7.15
C ALA A 221 -5.13 2.42 7.31
N VAL A 222 -4.98 1.59 6.28
CA VAL A 222 -5.31 0.16 6.36
C VAL A 222 -4.03 -0.64 6.36
N ILE A 223 -3.95 -1.61 7.28
CA ILE A 223 -2.90 -2.61 7.32
C ILE A 223 -3.48 -4.02 7.31
N ALA A 224 -2.84 -4.91 6.58
CA ALA A 224 -3.11 -6.35 6.59
C ALA A 224 -1.83 -7.12 6.31
N TYR A 225 -1.81 -8.41 6.67
CA TYR A 225 -0.66 -9.26 6.36
C TYR A 225 -0.57 -9.45 4.83
N PRO A 226 0.62 -9.33 4.21
CA PRO A 226 0.76 -9.22 2.75
C PRO A 226 0.23 -10.41 1.95
N THR A 227 0.23 -11.60 2.53
CA THR A 227 -0.26 -12.82 1.87
C THR A 227 -1.78 -13.00 1.96
N VAL A 228 -2.49 -12.15 2.72
CA VAL A 228 -3.96 -12.12 2.68
C VAL A 228 -4.40 -11.65 1.31
N LEU A 229 -5.18 -12.47 0.62
CA LEU A 229 -5.66 -12.19 -0.73
C LEU A 229 -6.49 -10.91 -0.78
N HIS A 230 -6.08 -9.97 -1.63
CA HIS A 230 -6.71 -8.66 -1.75
C HIS A 230 -6.63 -8.11 -3.18
N GLY A 231 -7.38 -7.07 -3.43
CA GLY A 231 -7.40 -6.35 -4.70
C GLY A 231 -8.19 -5.06 -4.59
N VAL A 232 -8.28 -4.33 -5.70
CA VAL A 232 -9.15 -3.15 -5.82
C VAL A 232 -10.18 -3.44 -6.91
N SER A 233 -11.45 -3.49 -6.52
CA SER A 233 -12.56 -3.59 -7.48
C SER A 233 -12.61 -2.34 -8.34
N THR A 234 -13.06 -2.47 -9.59
CA THR A 234 -13.15 -1.34 -10.51
C THR A 234 -13.91 -0.18 -9.88
N ILE A 235 -13.28 0.99 -9.85
CA ILE A 235 -13.86 2.20 -9.30
C ILE A 235 -14.96 2.70 -10.23
N ASP A 236 -16.16 2.92 -9.68
CA ASP A 236 -17.31 3.45 -10.42
C ASP A 236 -17.53 2.74 -11.77
N LYS A 237 -17.55 1.41 -11.75
CA LYS A 237 -17.60 0.57 -12.96
C LYS A 237 -18.73 0.90 -13.94
N HIS A 238 -19.76 1.61 -13.48
CA HIS A 238 -20.89 2.07 -14.29
C HIS A 238 -20.60 3.36 -15.08
N LYS A 239 -19.53 4.10 -14.72
CA LYS A 239 -19.09 5.30 -15.42
C LYS A 239 -18.25 4.93 -16.65
N LYS A 240 -18.26 5.78 -17.67
CA LYS A 240 -17.31 5.65 -18.79
C LYS A 240 -15.91 5.97 -18.29
N PRO A 241 -14.88 5.18 -18.70
CA PRO A 241 -13.51 5.48 -18.34
C PRO A 241 -13.12 6.90 -18.76
N ASN A 242 -12.70 7.71 -17.81
CA ASN A 242 -12.15 9.03 -18.05
C ASN A 242 -10.66 9.02 -17.68
N TRP A 243 -9.83 8.84 -18.68
CA TRP A 243 -8.37 8.72 -18.50
C TRP A 243 -7.69 10.06 -18.21
N LEU A 244 -8.37 11.17 -18.45
CA LEU A 244 -7.88 12.52 -18.16
C LEU A 244 -8.38 13.02 -16.79
N GLU A 245 -9.27 12.26 -16.15
CA GLU A 245 -9.71 12.58 -14.79
C GLU A 245 -8.55 12.32 -13.82
N ASP A 246 -8.10 13.36 -13.17
CA ASP A 246 -7.00 13.32 -12.23
C ASP A 246 -7.37 13.84 -10.83
N THR A 247 -8.65 14.12 -10.58
CA THR A 247 -9.13 14.64 -9.29
C THR A 247 -10.05 13.65 -8.57
N ASN A 248 -11.06 13.11 -9.28
CA ASN A 248 -12.00 12.14 -8.72
C ASN A 248 -11.48 10.71 -8.83
N GLY A 249 -12.13 9.80 -8.12
CA GLY A 249 -11.73 8.40 -8.05
C GLY A 249 -11.01 8.08 -6.74
N ARG A 250 -10.42 6.91 -6.69
CA ARG A 250 -9.78 6.41 -5.49
C ARG A 250 -8.30 6.75 -5.44
N TRP A 251 -7.87 7.41 -4.38
CA TRP A 251 -6.48 7.79 -4.14
C TRP A 251 -5.95 7.20 -2.84
N PHE A 252 -4.70 6.72 -2.85
CA PHE A 252 -4.02 6.31 -1.62
C PHE A 252 -2.51 6.45 -1.73
N LEU A 253 -1.84 6.60 -0.59
CA LEU A 253 -0.40 6.53 -0.43
C LEU A 253 -0.02 5.15 0.11
N GLY A 254 0.60 4.32 -0.70
CA GLY A 254 1.19 3.05 -0.31
C GLY A 254 2.65 3.24 0.10
N LEU A 255 3.04 2.60 1.19
CA LEU A 255 4.41 2.62 1.71
C LEU A 255 4.97 1.20 1.70
N TYR A 256 5.95 0.97 0.83
CA TYR A 256 6.46 -0.37 0.51
C TYR A 256 7.95 -0.50 0.75
N THR A 257 8.36 -1.58 1.41
CA THR A 257 9.75 -2.02 1.48
C THR A 257 9.95 -3.17 0.51
N ASN A 258 10.59 -2.90 -0.61
CA ASN A 258 10.70 -3.82 -1.74
C ASN A 258 12.14 -4.26 -2.01
N ASP A 259 12.28 -5.41 -2.66
CA ASP A 259 13.52 -5.76 -3.34
C ASP A 259 13.80 -4.77 -4.48
N SER A 260 15.02 -4.24 -4.57
CA SER A 260 15.45 -3.43 -5.70
C SER A 260 15.72 -4.27 -6.94
N ASN A 261 15.92 -3.64 -8.10
CA ASN A 261 16.31 -4.34 -9.33
C ASN A 261 17.80 -4.76 -9.36
N GLU A 262 18.60 -4.36 -8.37
CA GLU A 262 19.98 -4.83 -8.20
C GLU A 262 20.05 -6.20 -7.52
N LYS A 263 18.98 -6.61 -6.85
CA LYS A 263 18.92 -7.89 -6.13
C LYS A 263 18.68 -9.05 -7.09
N LYS A 264 19.55 -10.08 -7.02
CA LYS A 264 19.30 -11.36 -7.68
C LYS A 264 18.08 -12.05 -7.06
N ASN A 265 17.25 -12.69 -7.88
CA ASN A 265 16.01 -13.38 -7.44
C ASN A 265 15.04 -12.45 -6.69
N ARG A 266 14.80 -11.27 -7.22
CA ARG A 266 13.85 -10.30 -6.72
C ARG A 266 12.45 -10.92 -6.59
N ILE A 267 11.82 -10.70 -5.43
CA ILE A 267 10.46 -11.17 -5.15
C ILE A 267 9.48 -10.01 -5.38
N THR A 268 8.44 -10.25 -6.16
CA THR A 268 7.37 -9.29 -6.48
C THR A 268 6.00 -9.84 -6.09
N SER A 269 4.96 -9.03 -6.22
CA SER A 269 3.56 -9.45 -6.01
C SER A 269 3.14 -10.53 -7.00
N HIS A 270 2.23 -11.41 -6.59
CA HIS A 270 1.74 -12.53 -7.41
C HIS A 270 0.24 -12.44 -7.64
N LYS A 271 -0.17 -12.54 -8.91
CA LYS A 271 -1.58 -12.70 -9.27
C LYS A 271 -2.11 -14.01 -8.67
N ALA A 272 -3.29 -13.94 -8.07
CA ALA A 272 -3.99 -15.11 -7.57
C ALA A 272 -5.21 -15.43 -8.46
N SER A 273 -5.46 -16.69 -8.68
CA SER A 273 -6.72 -17.23 -9.20
C SER A 273 -7.43 -17.97 -8.06
N VAL A 274 -8.71 -17.74 -7.93
CA VAL A 274 -9.60 -18.44 -7.00
C VAL A 274 -10.46 -19.40 -7.79
#